data_7e9064b79f3c9bed411a9007cc2f1e04
#
_entry.id   7e9064b79f3c9bed411a9007cc2f1e04
#
_cell.length_a   1.000
_cell.length_b   1.000
_cell.length_c   1.000
_cell.angle_alpha   90.00
_cell.angle_beta   90.00
_cell.angle_gamma   90.00
#
_symmetry.space_group_name_H-M   'P 1'
#
loop_
_entity.id
_entity.type
_entity.pdbx_description
1 polymer ?
#
loop_
_entity_poly.entity_id
_entity_poly.type
_entity_poly.pdbx_seq_one_letter_code
_entity_poly.pdbx_strand_id
1 'polypeptide(L)'
;MTQHPIHDIDDDVHQRVRLGILASLSGLAKADVRHLKLTLGVTDGNLGRHLQALEEVGLVAQTKTTGNGRPRTWVKITAKGRRALRDEIRALQRLLSEVGALSDQPDPAREPSLDT
;
A
#
# COMPACT_ATOMS: atom_id res chain seq x y z
N MET A 1 11.85 12.75 -21.89
CA MET A 1 12.82 12.10 -21.01
C MET A 1 12.08 11.28 -19.96
N THR A 2 12.39 10.00 -19.89
CA THR A 2 11.67 9.09 -19.00
C THR A 2 12.23 9.24 -17.58
N GLN A 3 11.39 9.60 -16.63
CA GLN A 3 11.80 9.67 -15.22
C GLN A 3 12.04 8.26 -14.68
N HIS A 4 12.95 8.17 -13.72
CA HIS A 4 13.15 6.92 -13.00
C HIS A 4 11.84 6.55 -12.29
N PRO A 5 11.46 5.25 -12.26
CA PRO A 5 10.21 4.81 -11.63
C PRO A 5 10.03 5.25 -10.18
N ILE A 6 11.11 5.55 -9.47
CA ILE A 6 11.00 6.02 -8.07
C ILE A 6 10.20 7.32 -7.97
N HIS A 7 10.19 8.15 -9.00
CA HIS A 7 9.43 9.40 -9.02
C HIS A 7 7.94 9.20 -9.24
N ASP A 8 7.54 7.99 -9.69
CA ASP A 8 6.14 7.64 -9.89
C ASP A 8 5.51 7.07 -8.63
N ILE A 9 6.31 6.83 -7.60
CA ILE A 9 5.83 6.31 -6.33
C ILE A 9 5.25 7.46 -5.52
N ASP A 10 3.97 7.32 -5.17
CA ASP A 10 3.21 8.33 -4.44
C ASP A 10 3.48 8.20 -2.94
N ASP A 11 3.97 9.27 -2.32
CA ASP A 11 4.29 9.27 -0.89
C ASP A 11 3.07 8.98 -0.03
N ASP A 12 1.87 9.43 -0.44
CA ASP A 12 0.65 9.18 0.31
C ASP A 12 0.24 7.70 0.28
N VAL A 13 0.64 6.97 -0.75
CA VAL A 13 0.28 5.56 -0.94
C VAL A 13 1.39 4.64 -0.51
N HIS A 14 2.64 5.02 -0.78
CA HIS A 14 3.79 4.11 -0.64
C HIS A 14 4.17 3.82 0.81
N GLN A 15 3.81 4.68 1.75
CA GLN A 15 4.08 4.38 3.15
C GLN A 15 3.53 2.99 3.47
N ARG A 16 4.37 2.15 4.11
CA ARG A 16 4.10 0.71 4.27
C ARG A 16 2.70 0.40 4.81
N VAL A 17 2.27 1.10 5.87
CA VAL A 17 0.96 0.86 6.48
C VAL A 17 -0.15 1.32 5.54
N ARG A 18 0.02 2.47 4.88
CA ARG A 18 -0.98 3.00 3.95
C ARG A 18 -1.16 2.08 2.75
N LEU A 19 -0.06 1.59 2.19
CA LEU A 19 -0.12 0.61 1.10
C LEU A 19 -0.83 -0.66 1.56
N GLY A 20 -0.53 -1.15 2.76
CA GLY A 20 -1.18 -2.30 3.35
C GLY A 20 -2.69 -2.10 3.53
N ILE A 21 -3.11 -0.91 3.98
CA ILE A 21 -4.53 -0.56 4.12
C ILE A 21 -5.23 -0.64 2.77
N LEU A 22 -4.69 0.05 1.76
CA LEU A 22 -5.30 0.10 0.43
C LEU A 22 -5.35 -1.28 -0.21
N ALA A 23 -4.28 -2.06 -0.10
CA ALA A 23 -4.22 -3.42 -0.63
C ALA A 23 -5.25 -4.31 0.05
N SER A 24 -5.38 -4.23 1.37
CA SER A 24 -6.36 -5.01 2.12
C SER A 24 -7.79 -4.65 1.75
N LEU A 25 -8.06 -3.38 1.46
CA LEU A 25 -9.40 -2.91 1.11
C LEU A 25 -9.76 -3.18 -0.35
N SER A 26 -8.78 -3.40 -1.22
CA SER A 26 -9.01 -3.45 -2.66
C SER A 26 -9.96 -4.58 -3.08
N GLY A 27 -9.98 -5.68 -2.35
CA GLY A 27 -10.85 -6.83 -2.62
C GLY A 27 -12.13 -6.85 -1.80
N LEU A 28 -12.39 -5.81 -1.00
CA LEU A 28 -13.51 -5.79 -0.06
C LEU A 28 -14.44 -4.63 -0.36
N ALA A 29 -15.75 -4.82 -0.11
CA ALA A 29 -16.71 -3.72 -0.16
C ALA A 29 -16.41 -2.70 0.95
N LYS A 30 -16.11 -3.19 2.14
CA LYS A 30 -15.71 -2.40 3.30
C LYS A 30 -15.04 -3.33 4.31
N ALA A 31 -14.29 -2.76 5.24
CA ALA A 31 -13.67 -3.51 6.33
C ALA A 31 -13.88 -2.80 7.66
N ASP A 32 -14.04 -3.58 8.71
CA ASP A 32 -14.06 -3.07 10.08
C ASP A 32 -12.63 -2.66 10.46
N VAL A 33 -12.48 -1.50 11.09
CA VAL A 33 -11.17 -1.00 11.54
C VAL A 33 -10.48 -2.02 12.45
N ARG A 34 -11.24 -2.74 13.29
CA ARG A 34 -10.66 -3.78 14.15
C ARG A 34 -10.02 -4.90 13.35
N HIS A 35 -10.66 -5.28 12.25
CA HIS A 35 -10.13 -6.31 11.37
C HIS A 35 -8.83 -5.84 10.70
N LEU A 36 -8.82 -4.59 10.22
CA LEU A 36 -7.61 -4.01 9.62
C LEU A 36 -6.47 -3.97 10.63
N LYS A 37 -6.75 -3.58 11.87
CA LYS A 37 -5.74 -3.54 12.92
C LYS A 37 -5.08 -4.91 13.12
N LEU A 38 -5.89 -5.95 13.21
CA LEU A 38 -5.39 -7.31 13.41
C LEU A 38 -4.62 -7.81 12.18
N THR A 39 -5.17 -7.57 11.01
CA THR A 39 -4.56 -8.01 9.74
C THR A 39 -3.20 -7.35 9.52
N LEU A 40 -3.08 -6.07 9.83
CA LEU A 40 -1.87 -5.29 9.57
C LEU A 40 -0.89 -5.32 10.75
N GLY A 41 -1.33 -5.79 11.92
CA GLY A 41 -0.47 -5.86 13.09
C GLY A 41 0.00 -4.49 13.59
N VAL A 42 -0.89 -3.50 13.59
CA VAL A 42 -0.58 -2.12 14.00
C VAL A 42 -1.38 -1.74 15.23
N THR A 43 -0.98 -0.64 15.89
CA THR A 43 -1.72 -0.10 17.02
C THR A 43 -2.94 0.70 16.56
N ASP A 44 -3.91 0.88 17.45
CA ASP A 44 -5.10 1.70 17.18
C ASP A 44 -4.71 3.12 16.77
N GLY A 45 -3.79 3.74 17.50
CA GLY A 45 -3.36 5.10 17.22
C GLY A 45 -2.65 5.23 15.87
N ASN A 46 -1.79 4.28 15.56
CA ASN A 46 -1.07 4.26 14.29
C ASN A 46 -2.06 4.08 13.12
N LEU A 47 -2.95 3.10 13.22
CA LEU A 47 -3.95 2.86 12.19
C LEU A 47 -4.87 4.08 12.01
N GLY A 48 -5.38 4.63 13.12
CA GLY A 48 -6.27 5.80 13.07
C GLY A 48 -5.63 6.99 12.37
N ARG A 49 -4.35 7.25 12.67
CA ARG A 49 -3.63 8.35 12.03
C ARG A 49 -3.46 8.14 10.53
N HIS A 50 -3.14 6.92 10.10
CA HIS A 50 -3.00 6.63 8.68
C HIS A 50 -4.34 6.66 7.95
N LEU A 51 -5.40 6.16 8.57
CA LEU A 51 -6.74 6.22 7.98
C LEU A 51 -7.20 7.66 7.82
N GLN A 52 -6.94 8.51 8.81
CA GLN A 52 -7.27 9.93 8.72
C GLN A 52 -6.52 10.60 7.58
N ALA A 53 -5.23 10.33 7.45
CA ALA A 53 -4.43 10.89 6.36
C ALA A 53 -4.93 10.44 4.98
N LEU A 54 -5.28 9.17 4.85
CA LEU A 54 -5.82 8.64 3.59
C LEU A 54 -7.20 9.22 3.27
N GLU A 55 -8.03 9.44 4.28
CA GLU A 55 -9.33 10.05 4.10
C GLU A 55 -9.21 11.51 3.67
N GLU A 56 -8.28 12.25 4.25
CA GLU A 56 -8.05 13.65 3.89
C GLU A 56 -7.68 13.82 2.42
N VAL A 57 -6.95 12.89 1.85
CA VAL A 57 -6.59 12.93 0.42
C VAL A 57 -7.59 12.15 -0.45
N GLY A 58 -8.68 11.66 0.14
CA GLY A 58 -9.77 11.06 -0.60
C GLY A 58 -9.55 9.63 -1.07
N LEU A 59 -8.59 8.90 -0.51
CA LEU A 59 -8.29 7.54 -0.93
C LEU A 59 -9.15 6.49 -0.23
N VAL A 60 -9.62 6.79 0.98
CA VAL A 60 -10.56 5.95 1.71
C VAL A 60 -11.70 6.80 2.26
N ALA A 61 -12.79 6.15 2.62
CA ALA A 61 -13.92 6.78 3.31
C ALA A 61 -14.25 5.95 4.54
N GLN A 62 -14.49 6.63 5.66
CA GLN A 62 -14.84 6.00 6.91
C GLN A 62 -16.31 6.29 7.26
N THR A 63 -16.99 5.28 7.80
CA THR A 63 -18.36 5.42 8.26
C THR A 63 -18.47 4.80 9.64
N LYS A 64 -19.01 5.55 10.59
CA LYS A 64 -19.27 5.05 11.95
C LYS A 64 -20.71 4.59 12.06
N THR A 65 -20.90 3.41 12.63
CA THR A 65 -22.22 2.88 12.92
C THR A 65 -22.33 2.58 14.41
N THR A 66 -23.53 2.74 14.97
CA THR A 66 -23.79 2.53 16.38
C THR A 66 -24.79 1.41 16.61
N GLY A 67 -25.02 0.56 15.61
CA GLY A 67 -25.96 -0.56 15.73
C GLY A 67 -25.58 -1.51 16.85
N ASN A 68 -26.58 -2.01 17.59
CA ASN A 68 -26.42 -2.97 18.68
C ASN A 68 -25.53 -2.48 19.84
N GLY A 69 -25.49 -1.17 20.07
CA GLY A 69 -24.82 -0.62 21.23
C GLY A 69 -23.31 -0.54 21.18
N ARG A 70 -22.68 -1.07 20.14
CA ARG A 70 -21.22 -0.95 19.96
C ARG A 70 -20.90 -0.11 18.75
N PRO A 71 -20.19 1.00 18.92
CA PRO A 71 -19.73 1.77 17.77
C PRO A 71 -18.72 0.97 16.96
N ARG A 72 -18.93 0.97 15.65
CA ARG A 72 -17.99 0.35 14.69
C ARG A 72 -17.62 1.37 13.65
N THR A 73 -16.37 1.35 13.25
CA THR A 73 -15.89 2.15 12.14
C THR A 73 -15.60 1.25 10.96
N TRP A 74 -16.26 1.55 9.85
CA TRP A 74 -16.08 0.84 8.60
C TRP A 74 -15.27 1.69 7.65
N VAL A 75 -14.39 1.08 6.91
CA VAL A 75 -13.53 1.74 5.94
C VAL A 75 -13.72 1.09 4.59
N LYS A 76 -13.84 1.91 3.56
CA LYS A 76 -13.85 1.43 2.19
C LYS A 76 -12.83 2.21 1.36
N ILE A 77 -12.28 1.56 0.34
CA ILE A 77 -11.45 2.25 -0.63
C ILE A 77 -12.35 3.02 -1.59
N THR A 78 -11.95 4.24 -1.93
CA THR A 78 -12.69 5.05 -2.91
C THR A 78 -12.25 4.72 -4.33
N ALA A 79 -12.98 5.23 -5.34
CA ALA A 79 -12.54 5.10 -6.72
C ALA A 79 -11.16 5.74 -6.93
N LYS A 80 -10.95 6.89 -6.29
CA LYS A 80 -9.63 7.55 -6.31
C LYS A 80 -8.56 6.67 -5.66
N GLY A 81 -8.91 6.03 -4.54
CA GLY A 81 -7.99 5.12 -3.86
C GLY A 81 -7.62 3.92 -4.72
N ARG A 82 -8.59 3.35 -5.43
CA ARG A 82 -8.32 2.23 -6.36
C ARG A 82 -7.38 2.63 -7.48
N ARG A 83 -7.58 3.82 -8.05
CA ARG A 83 -6.69 4.33 -9.10
C ARG A 83 -5.29 4.57 -8.54
N ALA A 84 -5.19 5.19 -7.36
CA ALA A 84 -3.91 5.46 -6.73
C ALA A 84 -3.15 4.16 -6.43
N LEU A 85 -3.84 3.16 -5.91
CA LEU A 85 -3.23 1.85 -5.64
C LEU A 85 -2.76 1.19 -6.93
N ARG A 86 -3.56 1.24 -7.98
CA ARG A 86 -3.21 0.66 -9.29
C ARG A 86 -1.97 1.33 -9.87
N ASP A 87 -1.90 2.66 -9.79
CA ASP A 87 -0.76 3.42 -10.29
C ASP A 87 0.50 3.10 -9.48
N GLU A 88 0.35 2.94 -8.17
CA GLU A 88 1.47 2.56 -7.30
C GLU A 88 1.99 1.17 -7.66
N ILE A 89 1.09 0.22 -7.86
CA ILE A 89 1.48 -1.15 -8.25
C ILE A 89 2.25 -1.13 -9.57
N ARG A 90 1.79 -0.34 -10.54
CA ARG A 90 2.48 -0.21 -11.82
C ARG A 90 3.87 0.40 -11.67
N ALA A 91 3.99 1.43 -10.82
CA ALA A 91 5.28 2.04 -10.54
C ALA A 91 6.24 1.04 -9.89
N LEU A 92 5.75 0.26 -8.93
CA LEU A 92 6.54 -0.79 -8.28
C LEU A 92 6.93 -1.89 -9.25
N GLN A 93 6.04 -2.27 -10.16
CA GLN A 93 6.35 -3.27 -11.18
C GLN A 93 7.45 -2.80 -12.11
N ARG A 94 7.42 -1.53 -12.52
CA ARG A 94 8.49 -0.95 -13.34
C ARG A 94 9.81 -0.94 -12.58
N LEU A 95 9.79 -0.59 -11.32
CA LEU A 95 10.98 -0.60 -10.48
C LEU A 95 11.54 -2.02 -10.36
N LEU A 96 10.68 -3.00 -10.11
CA LEU A 96 11.07 -4.40 -10.03
C LEU A 96 11.65 -4.91 -11.36
N SER A 97 11.11 -4.46 -12.49
CA SER A 97 11.65 -4.81 -13.81
C SER A 97 13.08 -4.31 -13.98
N GLU A 98 13.38 -3.10 -13.51
CA GLU A 98 14.75 -2.58 -13.57
C GLU A 98 15.70 -3.40 -12.69
N VAL A 99 15.26 -3.75 -11.48
CA VAL A 99 16.04 -4.59 -10.57
C VAL A 99 16.21 -5.99 -11.16
N GLY A 100 15.16 -6.52 -11.78
CA GLY A 100 15.22 -7.81 -12.47
C GLY A 100 16.24 -7.80 -13.61
N ALA A 101 16.27 -6.74 -14.40
CA ALA A 101 17.26 -6.59 -15.47
C ALA A 101 18.69 -6.54 -14.91
N LEU A 102 18.85 -5.89 -13.74
CA LEU A 102 20.16 -5.84 -13.08
C LEU A 102 20.56 -7.20 -12.51
N SER A 103 19.60 -7.97 -12.02
CA SER A 103 19.90 -9.28 -11.45
C SER A 103 20.28 -10.33 -12.49
N ASP A 104 19.95 -10.10 -13.76
CA ASP A 104 20.38 -10.96 -14.86
C ASP A 104 21.83 -10.70 -15.27
N GLN A 105 22.45 -9.68 -14.72
CA GLN A 105 23.85 -9.36 -14.94
C GLN A 105 24.70 -9.91 -13.82
N PRO A 106 25.95 -10.33 -14.11
CA PRO A 106 26.84 -10.77 -13.06
C PRO A 106 27.07 -9.66 -12.05
N ASP A 107 26.98 -10.00 -10.78
CA ASP A 107 27.30 -9.09 -9.70
C ASP A 107 28.79 -8.75 -9.77
N PRO A 108 29.18 -7.50 -9.96
CA PRO A 108 30.60 -7.16 -10.04
C PRO A 108 31.35 -7.39 -8.72
N ALA A 109 30.64 -7.45 -7.60
CA ALA A 109 31.23 -7.77 -6.31
C ALA A 109 31.32 -9.28 -6.06
N ARG A 110 30.68 -10.09 -6.91
CA ARG A 110 30.69 -11.54 -6.78
C ARG A 110 31.80 -12.12 -7.61
N GLU A 111 32.70 -12.82 -6.98
CA GLU A 111 33.73 -13.52 -7.73
C GLU A 111 33.10 -14.59 -8.60
N PRO A 112 33.54 -14.69 -9.87
CA PRO A 112 33.06 -15.76 -10.72
C PRO A 112 33.38 -17.08 -10.07
N SER A 113 32.42 -17.98 -10.07
CA SER A 113 32.63 -19.32 -9.56
C SER A 113 33.76 -19.98 -10.36
N LEU A 114 34.78 -20.34 -9.64
CA LEU A 114 35.91 -21.07 -10.23
C LEU A 114 35.65 -22.56 -10.28
N ASP A 115 34.46 -22.95 -9.90
CA ASP A 115 34.05 -24.35 -9.95
C ASP A 115 33.62 -24.69 -11.35
N THR A 116 34.52 -24.76 -12.16
CA THR A 116 34.27 -25.25 -13.51
C THR A 116 34.93 -26.59 -13.65
#